data_6b9acf00553bc7098e58722296d6ecef
#
_entry.id   6b9acf00553bc7098e58722296d6ecef
#
_cell.length_a   1.000
_cell.length_b   1.000
_cell.length_c   1.000
_cell.angle_alpha   90.00
_cell.angle_beta   90.00
_cell.angle_gamma   90.00
#
_symmetry.space_group_name_H-M   'P 1'
#
loop_
_entity.id
_entity.type
_entity.pdbx_description
1 polymer ?
#
loop_
_entity_poly.entity_id
_entity_poly.type
_entity_poly.pdbx_seq_one_letter_code
_entity_poly.pdbx_strand_id
1 'polypeptide(L)'
;MLLTHPSSPRAAQALARKLGNAACFIAGGTLLQQSWAEPRLAPSATHFINVMHWPEMQQISLGPQYLHIGAGMRLEAVRRHPWVQQHAPVLVQALAQLGAMGIRRLGTLGGNIGWGEGDCCPVLLATDAQVELTDGNLQSLAQTLKLMDRPLMLSFLLPRSDVTEPRPLVFEKVGYRAAFSPARLRMALRWSDAQKRLNLDRIAAAAPGIGVHRLQATEKLLSYAQELQIRPSLDDIRTTCEQSLPPDLARIASRLIAGHCGLLA
;
A
#
# COMPACT_ATOMS: atom_id res chain seq x y z
N MET A 1 14.13 -5.91 -26.09
CA MET A 1 12.91 -5.44 -25.41
C MET A 1 11.71 -5.81 -26.28
N LEU A 2 10.74 -6.50 -25.73
CA LEU A 2 9.45 -6.80 -26.37
C LEU A 2 8.31 -6.14 -25.57
N LEU A 3 7.29 -5.66 -26.26
CA LEU A 3 6.06 -5.14 -25.64
C LEU A 3 4.88 -5.91 -26.24
N THR A 4 4.09 -6.54 -25.39
CA THR A 4 2.90 -7.31 -25.78
C THR A 4 1.65 -6.70 -25.17
N HIS A 5 0.56 -6.76 -25.94
CA HIS A 5 -0.78 -6.32 -25.55
C HIS A 5 -1.72 -7.52 -25.54
N PRO A 6 -1.78 -8.29 -24.44
CA PRO A 6 -2.65 -9.46 -24.35
C PRO A 6 -4.13 -9.07 -24.45
N SER A 7 -4.94 -9.96 -25.00
CA SER A 7 -6.37 -9.71 -25.22
C SER A 7 -7.23 -9.70 -23.93
N SER A 8 -6.68 -10.24 -22.83
CA SER A 8 -7.38 -10.29 -21.54
C SER A 8 -6.40 -10.36 -20.37
N PRO A 9 -6.83 -10.01 -19.15
CA PRO A 9 -6.01 -10.18 -17.93
C PRO A 9 -5.55 -11.61 -17.72
N ARG A 10 -6.40 -12.61 -18.01
CA ARG A 10 -6.02 -14.03 -17.93
C ARG A 10 -4.90 -14.40 -18.90
N ALA A 11 -4.97 -13.89 -20.14
CA ALA A 11 -3.92 -14.09 -21.14
C ALA A 11 -2.61 -13.43 -20.71
N ALA A 12 -2.67 -12.23 -20.09
CA ALA A 12 -1.50 -11.55 -19.55
C ALA A 12 -0.84 -12.36 -18.42
N GLN A 13 -1.65 -12.87 -17.49
CA GLN A 13 -1.14 -13.71 -16.39
C GLN A 13 -0.54 -15.02 -16.90
N ALA A 14 -1.17 -15.67 -17.90
CA ALA A 14 -0.64 -16.88 -18.51
C ALA A 14 0.70 -16.62 -19.22
N LEU A 15 0.80 -15.50 -19.96
CA LEU A 15 2.04 -15.07 -20.59
C LEU A 15 3.14 -14.78 -19.56
N ALA A 16 2.83 -14.09 -18.49
CA ALA A 16 3.79 -13.81 -17.42
C ALA A 16 4.33 -15.10 -16.78
N ARG A 17 3.46 -16.08 -16.49
CA ARG A 17 3.88 -17.39 -15.97
C ARG A 17 4.81 -18.14 -16.96
N LYS A 18 4.51 -18.08 -18.26
CA LYS A 18 5.33 -18.71 -19.30
C LYS A 18 6.71 -18.09 -19.41
N LEU A 19 6.81 -16.77 -19.24
CA LEU A 19 8.06 -16.01 -19.39
C LEU A 19 8.89 -15.98 -18.09
N GLY A 20 8.27 -16.27 -16.95
CA GLY A 20 8.94 -16.23 -15.64
C GLY A 20 9.60 -14.87 -15.37
N ASN A 21 10.86 -14.89 -14.94
CA ASN A 21 11.61 -13.67 -14.58
C ASN A 21 11.84 -12.68 -15.74
N ALA A 22 11.61 -13.07 -16.98
CA ALA A 22 11.68 -12.15 -18.12
C ALA A 22 10.41 -11.29 -18.26
N ALA A 23 9.31 -11.67 -17.61
CA ALA A 23 8.03 -10.93 -17.67
C ALA A 23 8.05 -9.71 -16.75
N CYS A 24 7.51 -8.61 -17.26
CA CYS A 24 7.28 -7.42 -16.47
C CYS A 24 5.92 -6.78 -16.84
N PHE A 25 4.98 -6.74 -15.93
CA PHE A 25 3.76 -5.97 -16.14
C PHE A 25 4.07 -4.48 -16.19
N ILE A 26 3.58 -3.80 -17.23
CA ILE A 26 3.73 -2.35 -17.37
C ILE A 26 2.36 -1.68 -17.44
N ALA A 27 2.18 -0.69 -16.57
CA ALA A 27 1.03 0.21 -16.56
C ALA A 27 1.50 1.66 -16.80
N GLY A 28 1.58 2.48 -15.75
CA GLY A 28 2.02 3.87 -15.86
C GLY A 28 3.51 4.08 -16.12
N GLY A 29 4.35 3.07 -15.90
CA GLY A 29 5.79 3.10 -16.16
C GLY A 29 6.62 4.01 -15.24
N THR A 30 6.03 4.73 -14.31
CA THR A 30 6.68 5.81 -13.53
C THR A 30 7.76 5.34 -12.56
N LEU A 31 7.81 4.05 -12.22
CA LEU A 31 8.79 3.46 -11.31
C LEU A 31 9.79 2.56 -12.03
N LEU A 32 9.39 1.89 -13.11
CA LEU A 32 10.22 0.91 -13.80
C LEU A 32 11.55 1.50 -14.25
N GLN A 33 11.54 2.71 -14.79
CA GLN A 33 12.75 3.38 -15.28
C GLN A 33 13.75 3.71 -14.16
N GLN A 34 13.31 3.82 -12.92
CA GLN A 34 14.19 4.14 -11.80
C GLN A 34 15.11 2.97 -11.42
N SER A 35 14.74 1.74 -11.79
CA SER A 35 15.52 0.54 -11.55
C SER A 35 16.44 0.16 -12.71
N TRP A 36 16.36 0.87 -13.84
CA TRP A 36 17.20 0.56 -14.99
C TRP A 36 18.62 1.13 -14.82
N ALA A 37 19.62 0.36 -15.22
CA ALA A 37 21.02 0.80 -15.19
C ALA A 37 21.23 2.08 -16.01
N GLU A 38 20.55 2.16 -17.17
CA GLU A 38 20.43 3.37 -17.97
C GLU A 38 18.95 3.78 -18.07
N PRO A 39 18.55 4.95 -17.55
CA PRO A 39 17.13 5.35 -17.48
C PRO A 39 16.41 5.43 -18.82
N ARG A 40 17.13 5.52 -19.94
CA ARG A 40 16.56 5.61 -21.30
C ARG A 40 16.53 4.28 -22.03
N LEU A 41 17.18 3.24 -21.48
CA LEU A 41 17.30 1.94 -22.13
C LEU A 41 16.70 0.85 -21.24
N ALA A 42 15.55 0.33 -21.65
CA ALA A 42 14.97 -0.83 -21.00
C ALA A 42 15.92 -2.04 -21.12
N PRO A 43 16.03 -2.89 -20.08
CA PRO A 43 16.84 -4.09 -20.14
C PRO A 43 16.46 -4.97 -21.35
N SER A 44 17.43 -5.39 -22.13
CA SER A 44 17.22 -6.10 -23.40
C SER A 44 16.45 -7.41 -23.26
N ALA A 45 16.61 -8.10 -22.13
CA ALA A 45 15.96 -9.38 -21.83
C ALA A 45 14.53 -9.22 -21.29
N THR A 46 14.03 -8.00 -21.08
CA THR A 46 12.71 -7.79 -20.47
C THR A 46 11.60 -7.85 -21.52
N HIS A 47 10.56 -8.61 -21.22
CA HIS A 47 9.33 -8.67 -21.98
C HIS A 47 8.23 -7.93 -21.20
N PHE A 48 7.89 -6.74 -21.68
CA PHE A 48 6.84 -5.93 -21.09
C PHE A 48 5.44 -6.41 -21.52
N ILE A 49 4.56 -6.58 -20.56
CA ILE A 49 3.17 -6.97 -20.75
C ILE A 49 2.31 -5.75 -20.38
N ASN A 50 1.72 -5.09 -21.38
CA ASN A 50 0.88 -3.91 -21.13
C ASN A 50 -0.45 -4.31 -20.52
N VAL A 51 -0.80 -3.68 -19.38
CA VAL A 51 -2.02 -3.97 -18.61
C VAL A 51 -3.00 -2.79 -18.56
N MET A 52 -2.85 -1.78 -19.44
CA MET A 52 -3.60 -0.53 -19.35
C MET A 52 -4.90 -0.47 -20.16
N HIS A 53 -5.25 -1.48 -20.90
CA HIS A 53 -6.35 -1.40 -21.89
C HIS A 53 -7.61 -2.17 -21.53
N TRP A 54 -7.69 -2.73 -20.32
CA TRP A 54 -8.89 -3.45 -19.89
C TRP A 54 -9.81 -2.55 -19.05
N PRO A 55 -11.08 -2.35 -19.49
CA PRO A 55 -12.02 -1.46 -18.80
C PRO A 55 -12.28 -1.83 -17.34
N GLU A 56 -12.30 -3.13 -17.02
CA GLU A 56 -12.51 -3.65 -15.66
C GLU A 56 -11.45 -3.16 -14.66
N MET A 57 -10.25 -2.86 -15.14
CA MET A 57 -9.17 -2.30 -14.30
C MET A 57 -9.23 -0.76 -14.18
N GLN A 58 -10.11 -0.09 -14.92
CA GLN A 58 -10.14 1.37 -15.02
C GLN A 58 -11.45 1.99 -14.49
N GLN A 59 -12.04 1.39 -13.48
CA GLN A 59 -13.28 1.87 -12.88
C GLN A 59 -13.22 1.89 -11.37
N ILE A 60 -14.06 2.75 -10.79
CA ILE A 60 -14.32 2.79 -9.35
C ILE A 60 -15.81 2.58 -9.17
N SER A 61 -16.19 1.67 -8.28
CA SER A 61 -17.58 1.39 -7.95
C SER A 61 -17.78 1.25 -6.46
N LEU A 62 -18.99 1.59 -5.99
CA LEU A 62 -19.35 1.50 -4.59
C LEU A 62 -20.37 0.38 -4.42
N GLY A 63 -19.93 -0.73 -3.80
CA GLY A 63 -20.78 -1.83 -3.41
C GLY A 63 -21.34 -1.68 -1.98
N PRO A 64 -22.17 -2.61 -1.52
CA PRO A 64 -22.74 -2.56 -0.17
C PRO A 64 -21.70 -2.61 0.94
N GLN A 65 -20.65 -3.40 0.77
CA GLN A 65 -19.60 -3.64 1.79
C GLN A 65 -18.25 -3.06 1.43
N TYR A 66 -17.97 -2.82 0.15
CA TYR A 66 -16.65 -2.43 -0.33
C TYR A 66 -16.70 -1.26 -1.30
N LEU A 67 -15.70 -0.41 -1.23
CA LEU A 67 -15.28 0.48 -2.29
C LEU A 67 -14.32 -0.30 -3.20
N HIS A 68 -14.70 -0.51 -4.45
CA HIS A 68 -13.87 -1.18 -5.46
C HIS A 68 -13.09 -0.14 -6.26
N ILE A 69 -11.77 -0.33 -6.38
CA ILE A 69 -10.90 0.54 -7.15
C ILE A 69 -10.08 -0.31 -8.10
N GLY A 70 -10.28 -0.15 -9.41
CA GLY A 70 -9.52 -0.86 -10.43
C GLY A 70 -8.02 -0.57 -10.36
N ALA A 71 -7.19 -1.59 -10.55
CA ALA A 71 -5.75 -1.48 -10.44
C ALA A 71 -5.13 -0.57 -11.53
N GLY A 72 -5.78 -0.44 -12.68
CA GLY A 72 -5.39 0.46 -13.77
C GLY A 72 -5.74 1.92 -13.54
N MET A 73 -6.51 2.25 -12.50
CA MET A 73 -6.89 3.63 -12.20
C MET A 73 -5.67 4.50 -11.94
N ARG A 74 -5.62 5.67 -12.61
CA ARG A 74 -4.56 6.66 -12.39
C ARG A 74 -4.64 7.21 -10.97
N LEU A 75 -3.48 7.36 -10.31
CA LEU A 75 -3.40 7.81 -8.91
C LEU A 75 -4.11 9.15 -8.68
N GLU A 76 -3.98 10.10 -9.62
CA GLU A 76 -4.68 11.39 -9.51
C GLU A 76 -6.19 11.26 -9.70
N ALA A 77 -6.66 10.34 -10.55
CA ALA A 77 -8.09 10.06 -10.71
C ALA A 77 -8.67 9.42 -9.45
N VAL A 78 -7.96 8.46 -8.84
CA VAL A 78 -8.33 7.86 -7.54
C VAL A 78 -8.44 8.95 -6.48
N ARG A 79 -7.42 9.82 -6.35
CA ARG A 79 -7.39 10.90 -5.37
C ARG A 79 -8.58 11.86 -5.47
N ARG A 80 -9.03 12.14 -6.69
CA ARG A 80 -10.11 13.10 -6.97
C ARG A 80 -11.50 12.48 -7.00
N HIS A 81 -11.61 11.16 -6.96
CA HIS A 81 -12.89 10.49 -7.09
C HIS A 81 -13.78 10.72 -5.85
N PRO A 82 -15.06 11.16 -6.01
CA PRO A 82 -15.92 11.50 -4.88
C PRO A 82 -16.07 10.37 -3.86
N TRP A 83 -16.29 9.13 -4.30
CA TRP A 83 -16.42 7.98 -3.41
C TRP A 83 -15.13 7.67 -2.66
N VAL A 84 -13.97 7.88 -3.27
CA VAL A 84 -12.68 7.70 -2.57
C VAL A 84 -12.48 8.78 -1.52
N GLN A 85 -12.83 10.03 -1.83
CA GLN A 85 -12.79 11.13 -0.87
C GLN A 85 -13.70 10.87 0.33
N GLN A 86 -14.89 10.33 0.09
CA GLN A 86 -15.87 10.05 1.11
C GLN A 86 -15.54 8.81 1.95
N HIS A 87 -15.12 7.70 1.32
CA HIS A 87 -15.01 6.39 1.98
C HIS A 87 -13.56 5.95 2.28
N ALA A 88 -12.57 6.62 1.71
CA ALA A 88 -11.15 6.34 1.92
C ALA A 88 -10.30 7.63 2.02
N PRO A 89 -10.64 8.58 2.92
CA PRO A 89 -9.98 9.90 2.99
C PRO A 89 -8.48 9.79 3.28
N VAL A 90 -8.04 8.78 4.03
CA VAL A 90 -6.61 8.57 4.33
C VAL A 90 -5.84 8.09 3.10
N LEU A 91 -6.48 7.32 2.20
CA LEU A 91 -5.88 7.03 0.89
C LEU A 91 -5.69 8.30 0.07
N VAL A 92 -6.64 9.24 0.13
CA VAL A 92 -6.51 10.56 -0.50
C VAL A 92 -5.32 11.34 0.07
N GLN A 93 -5.10 11.30 1.39
CA GLN A 93 -3.93 11.92 2.04
C GLN A 93 -2.61 11.29 1.55
N ALA A 94 -2.52 9.96 1.52
CA ALA A 94 -1.34 9.27 1.01
C ALA A 94 -1.04 9.64 -0.44
N LEU A 95 -2.07 9.66 -1.28
CA LEU A 95 -1.97 10.07 -2.68
C LEU A 95 -1.56 11.55 -2.86
N ALA A 96 -2.01 12.45 -1.98
CA ALA A 96 -1.62 13.86 -2.01
C ALA A 96 -0.12 14.06 -1.75
N GLN A 97 0.47 13.20 -0.92
CA GLN A 97 1.90 13.21 -0.60
C GLN A 97 2.77 12.39 -1.57
N LEU A 98 2.14 11.70 -2.53
CA LEU A 98 2.83 10.85 -3.49
C LEU A 98 3.33 11.67 -4.68
N GLY A 99 4.64 11.90 -4.76
CA GLY A 99 5.30 12.48 -5.92
C GLY A 99 4.65 13.76 -6.48
N ALA A 100 5.09 14.18 -7.66
CA ALA A 100 4.51 15.31 -8.37
C ALA A 100 3.19 14.91 -9.07
N MET A 101 2.35 15.90 -9.40
CA MET A 101 1.08 15.69 -10.11
C MET A 101 1.27 14.95 -11.45
N GLY A 102 2.35 15.21 -12.19
CA GLY A 102 2.69 14.49 -13.41
C GLY A 102 2.86 12.98 -13.18
N ILE A 103 3.54 12.60 -12.10
CA ILE A 103 3.70 11.19 -11.69
C ILE A 103 2.34 10.57 -11.38
N ARG A 104 1.48 11.26 -10.62
CA ARG A 104 0.15 10.73 -10.26
C ARG A 104 -0.80 10.64 -11.46
N ARG A 105 -0.63 11.46 -12.49
CA ARG A 105 -1.40 11.37 -13.75
C ARG A 105 -1.00 10.20 -14.63
N LEU A 106 0.22 9.70 -14.48
CA LEU A 106 0.74 8.56 -15.24
C LEU A 106 0.71 7.26 -14.44
N GLY A 107 1.10 7.30 -13.18
CA GLY A 107 1.13 6.15 -12.28
C GLY A 107 -0.27 5.60 -12.00
N THR A 108 -0.35 4.31 -11.71
CA THR A 108 -1.60 3.61 -11.39
C THR A 108 -1.60 3.07 -9.97
N LEU A 109 -2.78 2.81 -9.42
CA LEU A 109 -2.91 2.22 -8.09
C LEU A 109 -2.24 0.84 -8.06
N GLY A 110 -2.51 -0.02 -9.05
CA GLY A 110 -1.88 -1.33 -9.17
C GLY A 110 -0.37 -1.27 -9.30
N GLY A 111 0.17 -0.29 -10.05
CA GLY A 111 1.61 -0.09 -10.15
C GLY A 111 2.24 0.34 -8.82
N ASN A 112 1.56 1.20 -8.05
CA ASN A 112 2.02 1.62 -6.73
C ASN A 112 2.02 0.47 -5.71
N ILE A 113 0.94 -0.32 -5.70
CA ILE A 113 0.80 -1.48 -4.80
C ILE A 113 1.72 -2.62 -5.24
N GLY A 114 1.80 -2.92 -6.54
CA GLY A 114 2.64 -3.99 -7.08
C GLY A 114 4.13 -3.78 -6.83
N TRP A 115 4.57 -2.54 -6.69
CA TRP A 115 5.93 -2.24 -6.25
C TRP A 115 6.20 -2.72 -4.81
N GLY A 116 5.18 -2.73 -3.94
CA GLY A 116 5.30 -3.23 -2.56
C GLY A 116 5.85 -2.23 -1.55
N GLU A 117 6.29 -1.06 -1.99
CA GLU A 117 6.86 0.00 -1.15
C GLU A 117 6.11 1.33 -1.34
N GLY A 118 5.04 1.33 -2.13
CA GLY A 118 4.28 2.52 -2.48
C GLY A 118 3.58 3.18 -1.30
N ASP A 119 3.32 4.48 -1.42
CA ASP A 119 2.64 5.26 -0.37
C ASP A 119 1.23 4.71 -0.04
N CYS A 120 0.57 4.07 -1.01
CA CYS A 120 -0.76 3.47 -0.79
C CYS A 120 -0.70 2.13 -0.06
N CYS A 121 0.44 1.41 -0.08
CA CYS A 121 0.55 0.07 0.51
C CYS A 121 0.19 0.03 2.00
N PRO A 122 0.75 0.88 2.89
CA PRO A 122 0.41 0.85 4.31
C PRO A 122 -1.07 1.12 4.56
N VAL A 123 -1.67 2.06 3.82
CA VAL A 123 -3.08 2.43 3.98
C VAL A 123 -3.99 1.24 3.62
N LEU A 124 -3.77 0.62 2.45
CA LEU A 124 -4.57 -0.54 2.04
C LEU A 124 -4.36 -1.73 2.98
N LEU A 125 -3.15 -1.91 3.51
CA LEU A 125 -2.86 -2.98 4.46
C LEU A 125 -3.57 -2.74 5.81
N ALA A 126 -3.54 -1.50 6.31
CA ALA A 126 -4.20 -1.13 7.56
C ALA A 126 -5.73 -1.16 7.46
N THR A 127 -6.30 -1.01 6.26
CA THR A 127 -7.74 -1.16 6.03
C THR A 127 -8.19 -2.60 5.78
N ASP A 128 -7.29 -3.58 5.88
CA ASP A 128 -7.57 -4.99 5.55
C ASP A 128 -8.14 -5.16 4.13
N ALA A 129 -7.63 -4.38 3.17
CA ALA A 129 -8.06 -4.43 1.80
C ALA A 129 -7.86 -5.83 1.20
N GLN A 130 -8.81 -6.23 0.35
CA GLN A 130 -8.71 -7.42 -0.48
C GLN A 130 -8.27 -7.03 -1.90
N VAL A 131 -7.80 -8.00 -2.64
CA VAL A 131 -7.43 -7.87 -4.03
C VAL A 131 -8.14 -8.93 -4.86
N GLU A 132 -8.67 -8.50 -5.98
CA GLU A 132 -9.24 -9.37 -7.00
C GLU A 132 -8.15 -9.77 -8.00
N LEU A 133 -8.04 -11.05 -8.26
CA LEU A 133 -7.08 -11.64 -9.19
C LEU A 133 -7.73 -12.02 -10.53
N THR A 134 -6.91 -12.36 -11.51
CA THR A 134 -7.35 -12.66 -12.88
C THR A 134 -8.24 -13.90 -13.01
N ASP A 135 -8.30 -14.76 -12.02
CA ASP A 135 -9.19 -15.92 -11.94
C ASP A 135 -10.54 -15.61 -11.27
N GLY A 136 -10.73 -14.36 -10.82
CA GLY A 136 -11.91 -13.90 -10.08
C GLY A 136 -11.87 -14.17 -8.59
N ASN A 137 -10.78 -14.76 -8.09
CA ASN A 137 -10.62 -14.99 -6.66
C ASN A 137 -10.29 -13.69 -5.93
N LEU A 138 -10.91 -13.54 -4.75
CA LEU A 138 -10.58 -12.49 -3.79
C LEU A 138 -9.63 -13.07 -2.75
N GLN A 139 -8.56 -12.36 -2.48
CA GLN A 139 -7.66 -12.72 -1.39
C GLN A 139 -7.19 -11.49 -0.61
N SER A 140 -6.68 -11.71 0.58
CA SER A 140 -6.10 -10.63 1.39
C SER A 140 -4.93 -9.99 0.67
N LEU A 141 -4.90 -8.66 0.58
CA LEU A 141 -3.75 -7.92 0.06
C LEU A 141 -2.48 -8.25 0.84
N ALA A 142 -2.59 -8.47 2.15
CA ALA A 142 -1.46 -8.86 2.99
C ALA A 142 -0.82 -10.19 2.56
N GLN A 143 -1.63 -11.15 2.10
CA GLN A 143 -1.13 -12.42 1.57
C GLN A 143 -0.49 -12.24 0.20
N THR A 144 -1.16 -11.48 -0.69
CA THR A 144 -0.66 -11.23 -2.05
C THR A 144 0.71 -10.54 -2.04
N LEU A 145 0.90 -9.56 -1.16
CA LEU A 145 2.16 -8.81 -1.09
C LEU A 145 3.35 -9.62 -0.54
N LYS A 146 3.10 -10.74 0.12
CA LYS A 146 4.15 -11.67 0.58
C LYS A 146 4.65 -12.62 -0.52
N LEU A 147 3.92 -12.73 -1.62
CA LEU A 147 4.32 -13.61 -2.72
C LEU A 147 5.52 -13.00 -3.46
N MET A 148 6.52 -13.82 -3.76
CA MET A 148 7.67 -13.44 -4.60
C MET A 148 7.20 -13.15 -6.03
N ASP A 149 6.43 -14.08 -6.61
CA ASP A 149 5.80 -13.92 -7.92
C ASP A 149 4.37 -13.41 -7.74
N ARG A 150 4.25 -12.08 -7.66
CA ARG A 150 2.94 -11.44 -7.46
C ARG A 150 2.07 -11.60 -8.71
N PRO A 151 0.85 -12.12 -8.55
CA PRO A 151 -0.09 -12.23 -9.67
C PRO A 151 -0.54 -10.84 -10.13
N LEU A 152 -1.05 -10.77 -11.36
CA LEU A 152 -1.69 -9.55 -11.84
C LEU A 152 -2.95 -9.27 -11.01
N MET A 153 -2.97 -8.10 -10.40
CA MET A 153 -4.07 -7.59 -9.58
C MET A 153 -5.02 -6.80 -10.48
N LEU A 154 -6.33 -7.10 -10.41
CA LEU A 154 -7.35 -6.43 -11.21
C LEU A 154 -7.98 -5.24 -10.49
N SER A 155 -8.32 -5.43 -9.24
CA SER A 155 -8.95 -4.39 -8.41
C SER A 155 -8.59 -4.55 -6.94
N PHE A 156 -8.78 -3.48 -6.17
CA PHE A 156 -8.64 -3.45 -4.72
C PHE A 156 -10.01 -3.16 -4.09
N LEU A 157 -10.36 -3.96 -3.10
CA LEU A 157 -11.61 -3.86 -2.37
C LEU A 157 -11.31 -3.34 -0.97
N LEU A 158 -11.69 -2.10 -0.70
CA LEU A 158 -11.53 -1.49 0.61
C LEU A 158 -12.84 -1.64 1.39
N PRO A 159 -12.83 -2.25 2.59
CA PRO A 159 -14.02 -2.29 3.43
C PRO A 159 -14.55 -0.87 3.66
N ARG A 160 -15.84 -0.67 3.49
CA ARG A 160 -16.47 0.60 3.84
C ARG A 160 -16.45 0.74 5.35
N SER A 161 -15.97 1.89 5.83
CA SER A 161 -16.19 2.24 7.22
C SER A 161 -17.69 2.47 7.40
N ASP A 162 -18.33 1.68 8.25
CA ASP A 162 -19.71 1.96 8.64
C ASP A 162 -19.79 3.36 9.23
N VAL A 163 -20.80 4.10 8.80
CA VAL A 163 -21.04 5.47 9.28
C VAL A 163 -21.29 5.47 10.80
N THR A 164 -21.67 4.32 11.37
CA THR A 164 -21.98 4.14 12.79
C THR A 164 -20.76 3.89 13.68
N GLU A 165 -19.66 3.33 13.13
CA GLU A 165 -18.42 3.09 13.88
C GLU A 165 -17.20 3.47 13.04
N PRO A 166 -16.88 4.76 12.92
CA PRO A 166 -15.70 5.18 12.19
C PRO A 166 -14.45 4.69 12.93
N ARG A 167 -13.63 3.89 12.26
CA ARG A 167 -12.31 3.48 12.75
C ARG A 167 -11.29 4.53 12.36
N PRO A 168 -10.76 5.32 13.29
CA PRO A 168 -9.76 6.31 12.97
C PRO A 168 -8.55 5.66 12.31
N LEU A 169 -8.06 6.28 11.25
CA LEU A 169 -6.89 5.86 10.51
C LEU A 169 -6.06 7.11 10.20
N VAL A 170 -4.76 7.03 10.35
CA VAL A 170 -3.83 8.10 9.97
C VAL A 170 -2.75 7.56 9.05
N PHE A 171 -2.19 8.43 8.22
CA PHE A 171 -1.05 8.14 7.36
C PHE A 171 0.10 9.07 7.70
N GLU A 172 1.27 8.51 7.94
CA GLU A 172 2.52 9.20 8.21
C GLU A 172 3.56 8.89 7.14
N LYS A 173 4.25 9.92 6.68
CA LYS A 173 5.34 9.80 5.72
C LYS A 173 6.56 10.57 6.21
N VAL A 174 7.63 9.85 6.46
CA VAL A 174 8.91 10.42 6.91
C VAL A 174 9.92 10.38 5.77
N GLY A 175 10.44 11.53 5.40
CA GLY A 175 11.51 11.69 4.43
C GLY A 175 12.82 12.15 5.09
N TYR A 176 13.86 12.37 4.29
CA TYR A 176 15.11 12.98 4.76
C TYR A 176 14.95 14.49 4.97
N ARG A 177 13.97 15.10 4.35
CA ARG A 177 13.59 16.51 4.46
C ARG A 177 12.10 16.68 4.22
N ALA A 178 11.55 17.85 4.57
CA ALA A 178 10.09 18.09 4.55
C ALA A 178 9.44 18.00 3.15
N ALA A 179 10.17 18.33 2.08
CA ALA A 179 9.65 18.29 0.73
C ALA A 179 10.69 17.76 -0.27
N PHE A 180 10.21 17.23 -1.40
CA PHE A 180 11.03 16.71 -2.49
C PHE A 180 12.11 15.72 -2.05
N SER A 181 11.73 14.82 -1.15
CA SER A 181 12.62 13.82 -0.57
C SER A 181 12.05 12.42 -0.79
N PRO A 182 12.89 11.42 -1.09
CA PRO A 182 12.49 10.03 -1.00
C PRO A 182 11.98 9.72 0.40
N ALA A 183 10.92 8.95 0.51
CA ALA A 183 10.45 8.52 1.81
C ALA A 183 11.38 7.48 2.41
N ARG A 184 11.73 7.66 3.67
CA ARG A 184 12.43 6.67 4.50
C ARG A 184 11.44 5.65 5.07
N LEU A 185 10.28 6.14 5.51
CA LEU A 185 9.25 5.33 6.14
C LEU A 185 7.88 5.89 5.76
N ARG A 186 6.93 4.99 5.51
CA ARG A 186 5.52 5.27 5.34
C ARG A 186 4.77 4.39 6.31
N MET A 187 3.83 4.95 7.04
CA MET A 187 3.06 4.21 8.03
C MET A 187 1.57 4.53 7.92
N ALA A 188 0.75 3.54 8.26
CA ALA A 188 -0.67 3.74 8.50
C ALA A 188 -1.03 3.10 9.84
N LEU A 189 -1.74 3.85 10.66
CA LEU A 189 -2.14 3.47 12.02
C LEU A 189 -3.65 3.52 12.09
N ARG A 190 -4.31 2.40 12.42
CA ARG A 190 -5.76 2.31 12.58
C ARG A 190 -6.11 1.91 14.00
N TRP A 191 -7.08 2.61 14.56
CA TRP A 191 -7.68 2.28 15.85
C TRP A 191 -8.95 1.45 15.66
N SER A 192 -9.16 0.48 16.53
CA SER A 192 -10.43 -0.26 16.59
C SER A 192 -11.54 0.59 17.24
N ASP A 193 -11.16 1.54 18.09
CA ASP A 193 -12.05 2.42 18.82
C ASP A 193 -11.45 3.83 18.93
N ALA A 194 -12.21 4.83 18.54
CA ALA A 194 -11.78 6.24 18.56
C ALA A 194 -11.48 6.79 19.97
N GLN A 195 -12.05 6.19 21.00
CA GLN A 195 -11.92 6.66 22.38
C GLN A 195 -10.71 6.06 23.11
N LYS A 196 -10.13 4.97 22.59
CA LYS A 196 -9.04 4.24 23.27
C LYS A 196 -7.70 4.44 22.53
N ARG A 197 -6.86 5.29 23.08
CA ARG A 197 -5.58 5.69 22.45
C ARG A 197 -4.62 4.53 22.17
N LEU A 198 -4.56 3.50 23.02
CA LEU A 198 -3.68 2.34 22.85
C LEU A 198 -4.29 1.26 21.94
N ASN A 199 -5.55 1.37 21.56
CA ASN A 199 -6.26 0.33 20.82
C ASN A 199 -5.98 0.41 19.29
N LEU A 200 -4.70 0.47 18.94
CA LEU A 200 -4.24 0.34 17.55
C LEU A 200 -4.35 -1.12 17.13
N ASP A 201 -5.32 -1.44 16.28
CA ASP A 201 -5.56 -2.80 15.81
C ASP A 201 -4.84 -3.12 14.50
N ARG A 202 -4.38 -2.09 13.79
CA ARG A 202 -3.58 -2.24 12.57
C ARG A 202 -2.48 -1.19 12.50
N ILE A 203 -1.26 -1.67 12.36
CA ILE A 203 -0.07 -0.85 12.15
C ILE A 203 0.66 -1.41 10.94
N ALA A 204 0.65 -0.67 9.85
CA ALA A 204 1.37 -1.06 8.63
C ALA A 204 2.50 -0.06 8.35
N ALA A 205 3.65 -0.57 7.94
CA ALA A 205 4.83 0.22 7.60
C ALA A 205 5.42 -0.24 6.27
N ALA A 206 5.88 0.68 5.44
CA ALA A 206 6.59 0.42 4.20
C ALA A 206 7.86 1.27 4.12
N ALA A 207 8.95 0.67 3.67
CA ALA A 207 10.22 1.37 3.50
C ALA A 207 11.01 0.82 2.30
N PRO A 208 11.88 1.63 1.69
CA PRO A 208 12.72 1.21 0.57
C PRO A 208 13.58 -0.01 0.91
N GLY A 209 13.57 -1.01 0.03
CA GLY A 209 14.34 -2.25 0.18
C GLY A 209 13.79 -3.25 1.19
N ILE A 210 12.70 -2.90 1.90
CA ILE A 210 12.10 -3.76 2.93
C ILE A 210 10.70 -4.24 2.49
N GLY A 211 10.03 -3.44 1.66
CA GLY A 211 8.63 -3.68 1.31
C GLY A 211 7.67 -3.16 2.35
N VAL A 212 6.45 -3.71 2.37
CA VAL A 212 5.40 -3.35 3.32
C VAL A 212 5.12 -4.50 4.28
N HIS A 213 5.04 -4.17 5.57
CA HIS A 213 4.78 -5.11 6.66
C HIS A 213 3.70 -4.59 7.61
N ARG A 214 2.94 -5.50 8.20
CA ARG A 214 2.18 -5.22 9.41
C ARG A 214 3.09 -5.44 10.63
N LEU A 215 3.09 -4.49 11.54
CA LEU A 215 3.86 -4.57 12.79
C LEU A 215 3.05 -5.34 13.86
N GLN A 216 2.78 -6.63 13.59
CA GLN A 216 1.89 -7.46 14.39
C GLN A 216 2.34 -7.61 15.85
N ALA A 217 3.65 -7.65 16.10
CA ALA A 217 4.18 -7.71 17.46
C ALA A 217 3.83 -6.43 18.24
N THR A 218 3.93 -5.27 17.59
CA THR A 218 3.57 -3.99 18.19
C THR A 218 2.05 -3.88 18.41
N GLU A 219 1.24 -4.33 17.45
CA GLU A 219 -0.22 -4.40 17.60
C GLU A 219 -0.61 -5.23 18.84
N LYS A 220 0.01 -6.41 19.03
CA LYS A 220 -0.22 -7.27 20.20
C LYS A 220 0.22 -6.62 21.50
N LEU A 221 1.40 -5.98 21.52
CA LEU A 221 1.88 -5.25 22.71
C LEU A 221 0.88 -4.19 23.15
N LEU A 222 0.39 -3.37 22.21
CA LEU A 222 -0.53 -2.28 22.52
C LEU A 222 -1.90 -2.79 22.97
N SER A 223 -2.42 -3.85 22.33
CA SER A 223 -3.66 -4.50 22.76
C SER A 223 -3.54 -5.03 24.18
N TYR A 224 -2.47 -5.75 24.50
CA TYR A 224 -2.21 -6.28 25.83
C TYR A 224 -2.04 -5.16 26.88
N ALA A 225 -1.31 -4.10 26.52
CA ALA A 225 -1.16 -2.94 27.38
C ALA A 225 -2.50 -2.25 27.68
N GLN A 226 -3.38 -2.17 26.67
CA GLN A 226 -4.74 -1.63 26.83
C GLN A 226 -5.61 -2.49 27.76
N GLU A 227 -5.55 -3.82 27.61
CA GLU A 227 -6.30 -4.77 28.44
C GLU A 227 -5.89 -4.68 29.91
N LEU A 228 -4.59 -4.61 30.18
CA LEU A 228 -4.03 -4.51 31.53
C LEU A 228 -3.98 -3.08 32.09
N GLN A 229 -4.39 -2.09 31.33
CA GLN A 229 -4.34 -0.65 31.69
C GLN A 229 -2.91 -0.20 32.07
N ILE A 230 -1.89 -0.76 31.42
CA ILE A 230 -0.48 -0.37 31.62
C ILE A 230 -0.02 0.54 30.48
N ARG A 231 1.03 1.32 30.73
CA ARG A 231 1.67 2.17 29.70
C ARG A 231 2.94 1.49 29.23
N PRO A 232 3.02 1.00 27.98
CA PRO A 232 4.25 0.46 27.44
C PRO A 232 5.30 1.55 27.29
N SER A 233 6.55 1.22 27.53
CA SER A 233 7.66 2.13 27.33
C SER A 233 7.96 2.33 25.84
N LEU A 234 8.67 3.40 25.50
CA LEU A 234 9.16 3.62 24.13
C LEU A 234 10.07 2.50 23.66
N ASP A 235 10.87 1.93 24.59
CA ASP A 235 11.78 0.83 24.29
C ASP A 235 11.04 -0.48 24.01
N ASP A 236 9.95 -0.77 24.73
CA ASP A 236 9.09 -1.93 24.43
C ASP A 236 8.51 -1.83 23.03
N ILE A 237 7.96 -0.65 22.68
CA ILE A 237 7.42 -0.40 21.34
C ILE A 237 8.52 -0.54 20.28
N ARG A 238 9.72 0.02 20.53
CA ARG A 238 10.86 -0.08 19.60
C ARG A 238 11.27 -1.54 19.39
N THR A 239 11.44 -2.31 20.46
CA THR A 239 11.83 -3.73 20.40
C THR A 239 10.83 -4.56 19.57
N THR A 240 9.53 -4.28 19.70
CA THR A 240 8.54 -4.97 18.87
C THR A 240 8.55 -4.52 17.40
N CYS A 241 8.87 -3.24 17.13
CA CYS A 241 9.05 -2.75 15.76
C CYS A 241 10.27 -3.38 15.07
N GLU A 242 11.35 -3.64 15.81
CA GLU A 242 12.59 -4.27 15.32
C GLU A 242 12.39 -5.70 14.81
N GLN A 243 11.28 -6.35 15.16
CA GLN A 243 10.93 -7.66 14.58
C GLN A 243 10.56 -7.59 13.08
N SER A 244 10.25 -6.41 12.57
CA SER A 244 9.82 -6.22 11.17
C SER A 244 10.57 -5.10 10.45
N LEU A 245 11.28 -4.25 11.17
CA LEU A 245 11.98 -3.07 10.63
C LEU A 245 13.43 -3.04 11.11
N PRO A 246 14.38 -2.53 10.31
CA PRO A 246 15.72 -2.22 10.76
C PRO A 246 15.73 -1.23 11.95
N PRO A 247 16.75 -1.25 12.80
CA PRO A 247 16.79 -0.46 14.05
C PRO A 247 16.57 1.04 13.88
N ASP A 248 17.08 1.64 12.80
CA ASP A 248 16.91 3.08 12.52
C ASP A 248 15.46 3.42 12.15
N LEU A 249 14.78 2.57 11.39
CA LEU A 249 13.36 2.72 11.04
C LEU A 249 12.44 2.36 12.20
N ALA A 250 12.78 1.33 12.98
CA ALA A 250 12.05 0.96 14.19
C ALA A 250 12.04 2.09 15.22
N ARG A 251 13.17 2.82 15.35
CA ARG A 251 13.26 4.03 16.20
C ARG A 251 12.33 5.15 15.72
N ILE A 252 12.18 5.34 14.41
CA ILE A 252 11.24 6.33 13.85
C ILE A 252 9.80 5.86 14.09
N ALA A 253 9.50 4.60 13.74
CA ALA A 253 8.19 4.01 13.89
C ALA A 253 7.69 4.05 15.34
N SER A 254 8.53 3.64 16.30
CA SER A 254 8.15 3.63 17.72
C SER A 254 7.79 5.02 18.24
N ARG A 255 8.52 6.07 17.83
CA ARG A 255 8.20 7.45 18.22
C ARG A 255 6.88 7.94 17.61
N LEU A 256 6.60 7.62 16.34
CA LEU A 256 5.32 7.96 15.72
C LEU A 256 4.17 7.25 16.43
N ILE A 257 4.30 5.94 16.67
CA ILE A 257 3.30 5.15 17.39
C ILE A 257 3.08 5.73 18.80
N ALA A 258 4.15 5.95 19.56
CA ALA A 258 4.07 6.50 20.91
C ALA A 258 3.44 7.90 20.94
N GLY A 259 3.75 8.75 19.95
CA GLY A 259 3.15 10.07 19.80
C GLY A 259 1.63 9.99 19.59
N HIS A 260 1.19 9.16 18.64
CA HIS A 260 -0.23 8.95 18.36
C HIS A 260 -0.99 8.29 19.51
N CYS A 261 -0.31 7.44 20.29
CA CYS A 261 -0.88 6.83 21.50
C CYS A 261 -0.86 7.77 22.74
N GLY A 262 -0.26 8.97 22.64
CA GLY A 262 -0.11 9.86 23.79
C GLY A 262 0.84 9.34 24.88
N LEU A 263 1.85 8.56 24.48
CA LEU A 263 2.86 7.97 25.37
C LEU A 263 4.13 8.81 25.47
N LEU A 264 4.32 9.76 24.55
CA LEU A 264 5.41 10.74 24.64
C LEU A 264 5.00 11.84 25.64
N ALA A 265 5.89 12.14 26.60
CA ALA A 265 5.73 13.25 27.53
C ALA A 265 6.00 14.59 26.82
#